data_276dfdc7a0bdb2917f595242c9d83046
#
_entry.id   276dfdc7a0bdb2917f595242c9d83046
#
_cell.length_a   1.000
_cell.length_b   1.000
_cell.length_c   1.000
_cell.angle_alpha   90.00
_cell.angle_beta   90.00
_cell.angle_gamma   90.00
#
_symmetry.space_group_name_H-M   'P 1'
#
loop_
_entity.id
_entity.type
_entity.pdbx_description
1 polymer ?
#
loop_
_entity_poly.entity_id
_entity_poly.type
_entity_poly.pdbx_seq_one_letter_code
_entity_poly.pdbx_strand_id
1 'polypeptide(L)'
;MNAPMRPTSGVRRMVAGLAAAVVAAIAIAPAPAMATMDPSDPVVHGAPFVGSTLTLEIDPASYRGCGAAAGPDYSIYWTRDGVRADDHWAWWTYELDESDRGKTIAAHVQASQNGCEPLEVSSEETAPISASNRANGFTGRGNFELLARRSDGTLMLYPRLSDAWESPRTVGPGWNGFSTVLSPGDFTSDGTNDILAKDAAGNLFLYAGNGNGGFYAARQIGSGWNAFNTMVSPGDFNGDGHNDILARDAGGRLYLYPGNGLGGWLNRSLVGTGWDVVNKIITPGDFNGDNHVDLLARDTSGALRLYSGDGAGGWSGTAVVGQGWAGMTAIGAAGDIDNNGNVDVYAVDGSGQLLAYYGDGDGGWNGAAAVGWGWGGFNGLF
;
A
#
# COMPACT_ATOMS: atom_id res chain seq x y z
N MET A 1 -7.46 -64.96 38.99
CA MET A 1 -6.83 -66.27 39.17
C MET A 1 -5.39 -66.17 38.76
N ASN A 2 -4.53 -66.32 39.78
CA ASN A 2 -3.14 -66.77 39.76
C ASN A 2 -2.06 -66.07 38.92
N ALA A 3 -1.29 -65.21 39.60
CA ALA A 3 0.17 -65.29 39.52
C ALA A 3 0.61 -66.66 40.18
N PRO A 4 1.85 -67.16 40.03
CA PRO A 4 3.11 -66.55 40.43
C PRO A 4 4.36 -66.99 39.61
N MET A 5 5.49 -66.55 39.76
CA MET A 5 6.67 -66.71 40.62
C MET A 5 7.99 -66.41 39.89
N ARG A 6 8.89 -65.72 40.57
CA ARG A 6 10.34 -65.72 40.30
C ARG A 6 11.01 -67.04 40.71
N PRO A 7 12.21 -67.35 40.25
CA PRO A 7 13.39 -67.38 41.14
C PRO A 7 14.67 -66.75 40.49
N THR A 8 15.42 -66.00 41.21
CA THR A 8 16.64 -66.13 42.03
C THR A 8 17.94 -66.62 41.37
N SER A 9 18.91 -65.74 41.45
CA SER A 9 20.34 -65.86 41.84
C SER A 9 21.32 -66.59 40.96
N GLY A 10 22.48 -65.91 40.79
CA GLY A 10 23.72 -66.51 40.34
C GLY A 10 24.85 -65.48 40.17
N VAL A 11 25.45 -65.08 41.30
CA VAL A 11 26.73 -64.31 41.32
C VAL A 11 27.85 -65.20 40.83
N ARG A 12 28.60 -64.76 39.81
CA ARG A 12 29.98 -65.20 39.57
C ARG A 12 30.82 -63.96 39.36
N ARG A 13 31.71 -63.72 40.34
CA ARG A 13 32.87 -62.84 40.21
C ARG A 13 33.87 -63.49 39.26
N MET A 14 34.29 -62.73 38.26
CA MET A 14 35.56 -62.97 37.58
C MET A 14 36.40 -61.69 37.70
N VAL A 15 37.54 -61.83 38.30
CA VAL A 15 38.62 -60.86 38.34
C VAL A 15 39.33 -60.96 36.99
N ALA A 16 39.41 -59.85 36.27
CA ALA A 16 40.28 -59.77 35.11
C ALA A 16 40.97 -58.37 35.11
N GLY A 17 42.22 -58.44 34.86
CA GLY A 17 43.21 -57.40 35.13
C GLY A 17 43.03 -56.06 34.40
N LEU A 18 43.53 -55.03 35.05
CA LEU A 18 43.73 -53.71 34.52
C LEU A 18 44.80 -53.75 33.42
N ALA A 19 44.36 -53.56 32.18
CA ALA A 19 45.26 -53.04 31.12
C ALA A 19 44.94 -51.52 30.99
N ALA A 20 45.82 -50.68 31.47
CA ALA A 20 45.72 -49.22 31.25
C ALA A 20 46.02 -48.92 29.81
N ALA A 21 44.99 -48.70 29.02
CA ALA A 21 45.13 -48.06 27.69
C ALA A 21 45.24 -46.57 27.89
N VAL A 22 46.44 -46.03 27.63
CA VAL A 22 46.66 -44.59 27.54
C VAL A 22 45.95 -44.12 26.25
N VAL A 23 44.75 -43.61 26.35
CA VAL A 23 44.09 -42.88 25.28
C VAL A 23 44.74 -41.49 25.24
N ALA A 24 45.63 -41.29 24.30
CA ALA A 24 46.10 -39.95 23.98
C ALA A 24 44.91 -39.12 23.48
N ALA A 25 44.42 -38.23 24.30
CA ALA A 25 43.42 -37.24 23.90
C ALA A 25 44.10 -36.31 22.86
N ILE A 26 43.79 -36.51 21.60
CA ILE A 26 44.13 -35.52 20.56
C ILE A 26 43.21 -34.32 20.92
N ALA A 27 43.84 -33.28 21.48
CA ALA A 27 43.18 -31.98 21.61
C ALA A 27 42.94 -31.45 20.19
N ILE A 28 41.74 -31.59 19.68
CA ILE A 28 41.29 -30.88 18.49
C ILE A 28 41.22 -29.40 18.91
N ALA A 29 42.18 -28.61 18.43
CA ALA A 29 42.14 -27.17 18.60
C ALA A 29 40.74 -26.69 18.05
N PRO A 30 40.02 -25.83 18.76
CA PRO A 30 38.80 -25.26 18.22
C PRO A 30 39.15 -24.59 16.88
N ALA A 31 38.35 -24.86 15.86
CA ALA A 31 38.47 -24.15 14.59
C ALA A 31 38.43 -22.63 14.89
N PRO A 32 39.27 -21.83 14.23
CA PRO A 32 39.22 -20.39 14.40
C PRO A 32 37.78 -19.95 14.10
N ALA A 33 37.20 -19.13 14.98
CA ALA A 33 35.88 -18.54 14.74
C ALA A 33 35.96 -17.78 13.42
N MET A 34 35.04 -18.06 12.49
CA MET A 34 34.95 -17.28 11.26
C MET A 34 34.55 -15.84 11.64
N ALA A 35 35.04 -14.88 10.88
CA ALA A 35 34.64 -13.51 11.03
C ALA A 35 33.18 -13.35 10.58
N THR A 36 32.47 -12.38 11.12
CA THR A 36 31.07 -12.08 10.79
C THR A 36 30.99 -10.85 9.90
N MET A 37 30.04 -10.83 9.00
CA MET A 37 29.55 -9.62 8.33
C MET A 37 28.58 -8.91 9.28
N ASP A 38 28.51 -7.59 9.21
CA ASP A 38 27.58 -6.77 10.02
C ASP A 38 26.86 -5.79 9.06
N PRO A 39 25.95 -6.30 8.22
CA PRO A 39 25.26 -5.50 7.24
C PRO A 39 24.19 -4.62 7.87
N SER A 40 23.89 -3.50 7.20
CA SER A 40 22.64 -2.80 7.41
C SER A 40 21.49 -3.64 6.87
N ASP A 41 20.29 -3.46 7.46
CA ASP A 41 19.09 -4.12 6.95
C ASP A 41 18.80 -3.66 5.52
N PRO A 42 18.40 -4.58 4.63
CA PRO A 42 17.96 -4.23 3.29
C PRO A 42 16.65 -3.41 3.35
N VAL A 43 16.49 -2.48 2.41
CA VAL A 43 15.31 -1.62 2.35
C VAL A 43 14.53 -1.93 1.08
N VAL A 44 13.23 -2.11 1.22
CA VAL A 44 12.30 -2.26 0.08
C VAL A 44 11.63 -0.92 -0.18
N HIS A 45 11.77 -0.43 -1.40
CA HIS A 45 11.12 0.76 -1.91
C HIS A 45 10.00 0.37 -2.88
N GLY A 46 9.00 1.22 -2.99
CA GLY A 46 7.85 1.04 -3.86
C GLY A 46 6.54 1.06 -3.08
N ALA A 47 5.46 1.26 -3.78
CA ALA A 47 4.14 1.32 -3.16
C ALA A 47 3.51 -0.08 -3.08
N PRO A 48 2.88 -0.46 -1.95
CA PRO A 48 2.34 -1.80 -1.77
C PRO A 48 0.93 -1.90 -2.36
N PHE A 49 0.80 -1.80 -3.68
CA PHE A 49 -0.46 -2.03 -4.38
C PHE A 49 -0.24 -2.86 -5.66
N VAL A 50 -1.27 -3.57 -6.08
CA VAL A 50 -1.27 -4.39 -7.30
C VAL A 50 -0.89 -3.55 -8.52
N GLY A 51 0.01 -4.07 -9.34
CA GLY A 51 0.54 -3.40 -10.53
C GLY A 51 1.76 -2.51 -10.28
N SER A 52 2.18 -2.30 -9.01
CA SER A 52 3.42 -1.57 -8.72
C SER A 52 4.62 -2.50 -8.64
N THR A 53 5.82 -1.92 -8.72
CA THR A 53 7.09 -2.65 -8.59
C THR A 53 7.76 -2.28 -7.28
N LEU A 54 8.10 -3.27 -6.48
CA LEU A 54 8.99 -3.12 -5.33
C LEU A 54 10.44 -3.24 -5.77
N THR A 55 11.33 -2.40 -5.23
CA THR A 55 12.75 -2.39 -5.53
C THR A 55 13.54 -2.57 -4.25
N LEU A 56 14.48 -3.51 -4.25
CA LEU A 56 15.38 -3.76 -3.14
C LEU A 56 16.60 -2.84 -3.22
N GLU A 57 16.88 -2.15 -2.13
CA GLU A 57 18.13 -1.42 -1.91
C GLU A 57 18.94 -2.06 -0.78
N ILE A 58 20.24 -2.26 -1.01
CA ILE A 58 21.23 -2.67 0.00
C ILE A 58 22.40 -1.70 -0.02
N ASP A 59 23.08 -1.54 1.11
CA ASP A 59 24.40 -0.91 1.13
C ASP A 59 25.50 -1.99 0.93
N PRO A 60 26.08 -2.11 -0.28
CA PRO A 60 27.10 -3.14 -0.54
C PRO A 60 28.34 -3.00 0.34
N ALA A 61 28.56 -1.81 0.92
CA ALA A 61 29.72 -1.58 1.79
C ALA A 61 29.53 -2.25 3.16
N SER A 62 28.28 -2.32 3.65
CA SER A 62 27.95 -2.94 4.94
C SER A 62 28.14 -4.47 4.92
N TYR A 63 28.05 -5.11 3.74
CA TYR A 63 28.24 -6.56 3.58
C TYR A 63 29.72 -6.96 3.41
N ARG A 64 30.65 -5.99 3.41
CA ARG A 64 32.07 -6.29 3.30
C ARG A 64 32.63 -6.63 4.67
N GLY A 65 33.15 -7.83 4.79
CA GLY A 65 33.81 -8.31 6.00
C GLY A 65 35.01 -9.17 5.65
N CYS A 66 35.70 -9.71 6.65
CA CYS A 66 36.63 -10.83 6.56
C CYS A 66 37.87 -10.60 5.68
N GLY A 67 38.16 -9.36 5.28
CA GLY A 67 39.38 -8.98 4.60
C GLY A 67 39.56 -9.46 3.17
N ALA A 68 38.49 -9.93 2.51
CA ALA A 68 38.56 -10.36 1.12
C ALA A 68 38.60 -9.16 0.16
N ALA A 69 39.42 -9.27 -0.90
CA ALA A 69 39.54 -8.22 -1.92
C ALA A 69 38.33 -8.15 -2.86
N ALA A 70 37.60 -9.25 -3.00
CA ALA A 70 36.33 -9.31 -3.75
C ALA A 70 35.15 -9.10 -2.81
N GLY A 71 34.09 -8.45 -3.30
CA GLY A 71 32.82 -8.34 -2.58
C GLY A 71 32.13 -9.70 -2.39
N PRO A 72 31.11 -9.78 -1.55
CA PRO A 72 30.35 -11.01 -1.35
C PRO A 72 29.51 -11.36 -2.59
N ASP A 73 29.24 -12.64 -2.75
CA ASP A 73 28.21 -13.13 -3.66
C ASP A 73 26.84 -12.99 -2.98
N TYR A 74 25.87 -12.46 -3.69
CA TYR A 74 24.50 -12.27 -3.22
C TYR A 74 23.55 -13.25 -3.88
N SER A 75 22.63 -13.79 -3.08
CA SER A 75 21.42 -14.47 -3.54
C SER A 75 20.23 -13.75 -2.92
N ILE A 76 19.28 -13.32 -3.75
CA ILE A 76 18.11 -12.58 -3.32
C ILE A 76 16.89 -13.42 -3.62
N TYR A 77 15.95 -13.45 -2.69
CA TYR A 77 14.60 -13.97 -2.90
C TYR A 77 13.59 -13.15 -2.14
N TRP A 78 12.34 -13.26 -2.56
CA TRP A 78 11.21 -12.57 -1.96
C TRP A 78 10.31 -13.55 -1.24
N THR A 79 9.60 -13.08 -0.22
CA THR A 79 8.57 -13.84 0.48
C THR A 79 7.24 -13.12 0.42
N ARG A 80 6.18 -13.91 0.40
CA ARG A 80 4.78 -13.53 0.48
C ARG A 80 4.21 -14.14 1.75
N ASP A 81 3.81 -13.33 2.76
CA ASP A 81 3.45 -13.78 4.12
C ASP A 81 4.50 -14.74 4.72
N GLY A 82 5.77 -14.44 4.56
CA GLY A 82 6.89 -15.27 5.04
C GLY A 82 7.12 -16.56 4.23
N VAL A 83 6.34 -16.85 3.18
CA VAL A 83 6.54 -18.00 2.29
C VAL A 83 7.24 -17.54 1.02
N ARG A 84 8.27 -18.29 0.59
CA ARG A 84 9.06 -17.94 -0.60
C ARG A 84 8.16 -17.85 -1.85
N ALA A 85 8.25 -16.73 -2.56
CA ALA A 85 7.56 -16.47 -3.81
C ALA A 85 8.43 -16.97 -4.98
N ASP A 86 8.28 -18.26 -5.34
CA ASP A 86 9.12 -18.90 -6.38
C ASP A 86 8.70 -18.56 -7.82
N ASP A 87 7.63 -17.82 -8.00
CA ASP A 87 7.05 -17.37 -9.28
C ASP A 87 7.66 -16.04 -9.77
N HIS A 88 8.41 -15.32 -8.94
CA HIS A 88 9.03 -14.03 -9.27
C HIS A 88 10.57 -14.15 -9.34
N TRP A 89 11.12 -14.05 -10.56
CA TRP A 89 12.53 -14.32 -10.86
C TRP A 89 13.43 -13.08 -10.94
N ALA A 90 12.89 -11.87 -10.69
CA ALA A 90 13.67 -10.64 -10.71
C ALA A 90 14.30 -10.40 -9.34
N TRP A 91 15.61 -10.48 -9.22
CA TRP A 91 16.33 -10.46 -7.96
C TRP A 91 16.25 -9.14 -7.19
N TRP A 92 16.29 -8.01 -7.90
CA TRP A 92 16.31 -6.68 -7.32
C TRP A 92 14.93 -6.01 -7.29
N THR A 93 13.97 -6.57 -8.00
CA THR A 93 12.62 -6.04 -8.11
C THR A 93 11.59 -7.16 -7.95
N TYR A 94 10.42 -6.79 -7.48
CA TYR A 94 9.25 -7.66 -7.36
C TYR A 94 8.05 -6.90 -7.94
N GLU A 95 7.45 -7.43 -8.97
CA GLU A 95 6.23 -6.88 -9.57
C GLU A 95 5.03 -7.44 -8.80
N LEU A 96 4.25 -6.53 -8.23
CA LEU A 96 3.07 -6.89 -7.45
C LEU A 96 1.91 -7.21 -8.39
N ASP A 97 1.34 -8.39 -8.21
CA ASP A 97 0.18 -8.84 -8.97
C ASP A 97 -1.01 -9.17 -8.06
N GLU A 98 -2.13 -9.62 -8.64
CA GLU A 98 -3.35 -9.93 -7.91
C GLU A 98 -3.17 -11.05 -6.89
N SER A 99 -2.21 -11.96 -7.07
CA SER A 99 -1.93 -13.03 -6.10
C SER A 99 -1.29 -12.53 -4.81
N ASP A 100 -0.78 -11.28 -4.83
CA ASP A 100 -0.18 -10.62 -3.67
C ASP A 100 -1.20 -9.83 -2.84
N ARG A 101 -2.41 -9.61 -3.35
CA ARG A 101 -3.45 -8.85 -2.65
C ARG A 101 -3.68 -9.38 -1.25
N GLY A 102 -3.66 -8.48 -0.26
CA GLY A 102 -3.80 -8.81 1.17
C GLY A 102 -2.58 -9.48 1.80
N LYS A 103 -1.49 -9.68 1.05
CA LYS A 103 -0.25 -10.30 1.51
C LYS A 103 0.81 -9.26 1.88
N THR A 104 1.71 -9.61 2.79
CA THR A 104 2.92 -8.85 3.05
C THR A 104 4.08 -9.39 2.23
N ILE A 105 4.93 -8.51 1.74
CA ILE A 105 6.10 -8.87 0.93
C ILE A 105 7.37 -8.45 1.66
N ALA A 106 8.37 -9.32 1.71
CA ALA A 106 9.71 -9.01 2.22
C ALA A 106 10.79 -9.54 1.28
N ALA A 107 11.90 -8.82 1.22
CA ALA A 107 13.10 -9.24 0.50
C ALA A 107 14.10 -9.89 1.47
N HIS A 108 14.74 -10.96 1.03
CA HIS A 108 15.77 -11.67 1.77
C HIS A 108 17.07 -11.66 0.97
N VAL A 109 18.16 -11.27 1.62
CA VAL A 109 19.48 -11.20 1.04
C VAL A 109 20.36 -12.23 1.73
N GLN A 110 20.80 -13.25 1.00
CA GLN A 110 21.82 -14.19 1.44
C GLN A 110 23.15 -13.72 0.89
N ALA A 111 24.10 -13.46 1.76
CA ALA A 111 25.44 -13.04 1.39
C ALA A 111 26.44 -14.13 1.79
N SER A 112 27.36 -14.45 0.89
CA SER A 112 28.45 -15.37 1.15
C SER A 112 29.79 -14.79 0.69
N GLN A 113 30.80 -14.95 1.52
CA GLN A 113 32.16 -14.51 1.22
C GLN A 113 33.19 -15.47 1.82
N ASN A 114 34.26 -15.77 1.08
CA ASN A 114 35.30 -16.65 1.57
C ASN A 114 35.93 -16.12 2.88
N GLY A 115 35.92 -16.95 3.92
CA GLY A 115 36.45 -16.61 5.24
C GLY A 115 35.44 -15.99 6.20
N CYS A 116 34.20 -15.78 5.76
CA CYS A 116 33.07 -15.36 6.58
C CYS A 116 32.08 -16.49 6.81
N GLU A 117 31.33 -16.41 7.91
CA GLU A 117 30.08 -17.16 8.03
C GLU A 117 29.07 -16.62 7.00
N PRO A 118 28.33 -17.49 6.30
CA PRO A 118 27.21 -17.08 5.47
C PRO A 118 26.16 -16.35 6.32
N LEU A 119 25.60 -15.32 5.76
CA LEU A 119 24.64 -14.45 6.44
C LEU A 119 23.37 -14.32 5.63
N GLU A 120 22.24 -14.26 6.32
CA GLU A 120 20.94 -13.90 5.75
C GLU A 120 20.35 -12.74 6.55
N VAL A 121 19.92 -11.70 5.85
CA VAL A 121 19.20 -10.54 6.39
C VAL A 121 17.95 -10.30 5.58
N SER A 122 16.92 -9.77 6.24
CA SER A 122 15.61 -9.52 5.63
C SER A 122 15.24 -8.05 5.76
N SER A 123 14.51 -7.54 4.78
CA SER A 123 13.87 -6.24 4.92
C SER A 123 12.73 -6.31 5.96
N GLU A 124 12.23 -5.16 6.37
CA GLU A 124 10.91 -5.10 6.95
C GLU A 124 9.87 -5.59 5.94
N GLU A 125 8.77 -6.16 6.44
CA GLU A 125 7.63 -6.51 5.60
C GLU A 125 6.93 -5.25 5.10
N THR A 126 6.42 -5.27 3.86
CA THR A 126 5.52 -4.20 3.39
C THR A 126 4.24 -4.17 4.21
N ALA A 127 3.46 -3.10 4.11
CA ALA A 127 2.03 -3.19 4.40
C ALA A 127 1.38 -4.27 3.52
N PRO A 128 0.21 -4.81 3.89
CA PRO A 128 -0.56 -5.69 3.02
C PRO A 128 -0.80 -5.05 1.66
N ILE A 129 -0.57 -5.81 0.59
CA ILE A 129 -0.73 -5.31 -0.78
C ILE A 129 -2.21 -5.00 -1.03
N SER A 130 -2.48 -3.80 -1.47
CA SER A 130 -3.83 -3.30 -1.74
C SER A 130 -4.09 -3.25 -3.25
N ALA A 131 -5.36 -3.28 -3.65
CA ALA A 131 -5.80 -2.91 -4.99
C ALA A 131 -5.81 -1.37 -5.22
N SER A 132 -5.39 -0.58 -4.22
CA SER A 132 -5.38 0.89 -4.26
C SER A 132 -3.97 1.44 -4.20
N ASN A 133 -3.66 2.37 -5.07
CA ASN A 133 -2.42 3.15 -5.06
C ASN A 133 -2.25 4.09 -3.84
N ARG A 134 -3.20 4.07 -2.89
CA ARG A 134 -3.15 4.84 -1.63
C ARG A 134 -2.71 3.99 -0.43
N ALA A 135 -2.22 2.79 -0.65
CA ALA A 135 -1.93 1.82 0.40
C ALA A 135 -0.97 2.33 1.49
N ASN A 136 0.01 3.17 1.17
CA ASN A 136 0.97 3.68 2.16
C ASN A 136 0.42 4.81 3.04
N GLY A 137 -0.78 5.35 2.76
CA GLY A 137 -1.29 6.51 3.46
C GLY A 137 -0.35 7.72 3.38
N PHE A 138 -0.57 8.71 4.23
CA PHE A 138 0.28 9.90 4.34
C PHE A 138 1.37 9.74 5.40
N THR A 139 1.27 8.73 6.26
CA THR A 139 2.23 8.47 7.34
C THR A 139 3.20 7.34 7.04
N GLY A 140 3.12 6.73 5.86
CA GLY A 140 3.96 5.61 5.45
C GLY A 140 3.63 4.29 6.16
N ARG A 141 2.45 4.17 6.79
CA ARG A 141 2.08 2.99 7.58
C ARG A 141 1.17 2.01 6.85
N GLY A 142 0.83 2.28 5.60
CA GLY A 142 0.00 1.40 4.77
C GLY A 142 -1.46 1.26 5.19
N ASN A 143 -1.95 2.13 6.08
CA ASN A 143 -3.30 2.03 6.62
C ASN A 143 -4.23 3.06 5.97
N PHE A 144 -5.53 2.84 6.15
CA PHE A 144 -6.53 3.80 5.76
C PHE A 144 -6.33 5.12 6.51
N GLU A 145 -6.18 6.21 5.79
CA GLU A 145 -6.00 7.55 6.33
C GLU A 145 -6.92 8.54 5.61
N LEU A 146 -7.60 9.37 6.37
CA LEU A 146 -8.57 10.32 5.84
C LEU A 146 -8.13 11.75 6.14
N LEU A 147 -8.02 12.57 5.10
CA LEU A 147 -7.87 14.01 5.25
C LEU A 147 -9.24 14.65 5.39
N ALA A 148 -9.39 15.51 6.41
CA ALA A 148 -10.63 16.20 6.70
C ALA A 148 -10.39 17.71 6.88
N ARG A 149 -11.14 18.55 6.17
CA ARG A 149 -11.04 20.00 6.30
C ARG A 149 -12.12 20.51 7.25
N ARG A 150 -11.71 21.19 8.31
CA ARG A 150 -12.61 21.88 9.23
C ARG A 150 -13.21 23.14 8.61
N SER A 151 -14.27 23.65 9.20
CA SER A 151 -14.94 24.89 8.76
C SER A 151 -14.02 26.12 8.84
N ASP A 152 -13.06 26.16 9.75
CA ASP A 152 -12.03 27.19 9.89
C ASP A 152 -10.90 27.12 8.83
N GLY A 153 -10.93 26.09 7.98
CA GLY A 153 -9.91 25.83 6.96
C GLY A 153 -8.69 25.09 7.45
N THR A 154 -8.72 24.54 8.66
CA THR A 154 -7.68 23.65 9.15
C THR A 154 -7.84 22.28 8.50
N LEU A 155 -6.79 21.78 7.83
CA LEU A 155 -6.72 20.41 7.34
C LEU A 155 -6.19 19.50 8.44
N MET A 156 -6.89 18.42 8.66
CA MET A 156 -6.59 17.40 9.65
C MET A 156 -6.35 16.07 8.95
N LEU A 157 -5.40 15.30 9.43
CA LEU A 157 -5.17 13.91 9.05
C LEU A 157 -5.71 13.01 10.15
N TYR A 158 -6.52 12.05 9.79
CA TYR A 158 -7.09 11.02 10.65
C TYR A 158 -6.53 9.65 10.23
N PRO A 159 -5.43 9.19 10.83
CA PRO A 159 -4.91 7.86 10.59
C PRO A 159 -5.81 6.81 11.25
N ARG A 160 -5.99 5.68 10.58
CA ARG A 160 -6.69 4.53 11.12
C ARG A 160 -5.76 3.31 11.08
N LEU A 161 -5.48 2.75 12.24
CA LEU A 161 -4.65 1.58 12.37
C LEU A 161 -5.55 0.38 12.70
N SER A 162 -5.56 -0.63 11.84
CA SER A 162 -6.48 -1.78 11.96
C SER A 162 -7.93 -1.30 12.13
N ASP A 163 -8.56 -1.53 13.27
CA ASP A 163 -9.97 -1.22 13.51
C ASP A 163 -10.22 0.09 14.25
N ALA A 164 -9.18 0.85 14.60
CA ALA A 164 -9.29 2.03 15.45
C ALA A 164 -8.69 3.28 14.81
N TRP A 165 -9.33 4.43 15.04
CA TRP A 165 -8.76 5.72 14.72
C TRP A 165 -7.65 6.08 15.68
N GLU A 166 -6.49 6.50 15.15
CA GLU A 166 -5.46 7.15 15.94
C GLU A 166 -5.85 8.60 16.27
N SER A 167 -5.06 9.24 17.15
CA SER A 167 -5.23 10.66 17.43
C SER A 167 -5.04 11.49 16.16
N PRO A 168 -6.00 12.38 15.81
CA PRO A 168 -5.88 13.19 14.62
C PRO A 168 -4.69 14.13 14.70
N ARG A 169 -4.06 14.40 13.55
CA ARG A 169 -2.92 15.29 13.40
C ARG A 169 -3.31 16.53 12.63
N THR A 170 -2.84 17.69 13.04
CA THR A 170 -3.03 18.93 12.28
C THR A 170 -2.00 19.00 11.16
N VAL A 171 -2.46 19.03 9.92
CA VAL A 171 -1.64 19.27 8.73
C VAL A 171 -1.31 20.76 8.62
N GLY A 172 -2.33 21.62 8.71
CA GLY A 172 -2.12 23.07 8.69
C GLY A 172 -3.39 23.87 8.40
N PRO A 173 -3.35 25.21 8.58
CA PRO A 173 -4.46 26.11 8.30
C PRO A 173 -4.47 26.56 6.82
N GLY A 174 -5.51 27.30 6.44
CA GLY A 174 -5.58 28.03 5.16
C GLY A 174 -6.20 27.25 4.00
N TRP A 175 -6.64 26.01 4.22
CA TRP A 175 -7.18 25.14 3.15
C TRP A 175 -8.55 25.56 2.62
N ASN A 176 -9.22 26.55 3.25
CA ASN A 176 -10.40 27.19 2.67
C ASN A 176 -10.09 28.06 1.42
N GLY A 177 -8.82 28.35 1.16
CA GLY A 177 -8.35 28.98 -0.09
C GLY A 177 -8.48 28.09 -1.33
N PHE A 178 -8.70 26.78 -1.12
CA PHE A 178 -8.83 25.81 -2.21
C PHE A 178 -10.26 25.36 -2.42
N SER A 179 -10.71 25.45 -3.68
CA SER A 179 -12.05 25.00 -4.11
C SER A 179 -12.12 23.47 -4.29
N THR A 180 -10.96 22.84 -4.55
CA THR A 180 -10.83 21.38 -4.72
C THR A 180 -9.55 20.93 -4.03
N VAL A 181 -9.61 19.82 -3.32
CA VAL A 181 -8.46 19.11 -2.76
C VAL A 181 -8.59 17.65 -3.19
N LEU A 182 -7.52 17.05 -3.63
CA LEU A 182 -7.45 15.66 -4.11
C LEU A 182 -6.28 14.96 -3.43
N SER A 183 -6.45 13.67 -3.22
CA SER A 183 -5.41 12.76 -2.74
C SER A 183 -5.06 11.78 -3.86
N PRO A 184 -4.12 12.12 -4.76
CA PRO A 184 -3.81 11.30 -5.94
C PRO A 184 -2.98 10.04 -5.64
N GLY A 185 -2.60 9.81 -4.40
CA GLY A 185 -1.55 8.86 -4.07
C GLY A 185 -0.17 9.47 -4.31
N ASP A 186 0.82 8.65 -4.57
CA ASP A 186 2.17 9.08 -4.93
C ASP A 186 2.17 9.60 -6.39
N PHE A 187 2.04 10.92 -6.54
CA PHE A 187 2.01 11.59 -7.83
C PHE A 187 3.39 12.01 -8.32
N THR A 188 4.37 11.97 -7.43
CA THR A 188 5.75 12.36 -7.69
C THR A 188 6.68 11.17 -7.84
N SER A 189 6.21 9.95 -7.60
CA SER A 189 6.98 8.70 -7.55
C SER A 189 8.15 8.76 -6.57
N ASP A 190 7.94 9.44 -5.41
CA ASP A 190 8.92 9.55 -4.32
C ASP A 190 8.64 8.58 -3.15
N GLY A 191 7.63 7.72 -3.30
CA GLY A 191 7.20 6.73 -2.31
C GLY A 191 6.24 7.28 -1.25
N THR A 192 5.77 8.53 -1.38
CA THR A 192 4.87 9.15 -0.40
C THR A 192 3.62 9.73 -1.05
N ASN A 193 2.48 9.67 -0.34
CA ASN A 193 1.23 10.21 -0.87
C ASN A 193 1.22 11.73 -0.89
N ASP A 194 0.73 12.30 -1.98
CA ASP A 194 0.69 13.71 -2.29
C ASP A 194 -0.72 14.30 -2.16
N ILE A 195 -0.81 15.64 -2.18
CA ILE A 195 -2.07 16.38 -2.33
C ILE A 195 -1.99 17.28 -3.56
N LEU A 196 -3.08 17.29 -4.33
CA LEU A 196 -3.34 18.33 -5.34
C LEU A 196 -4.44 19.26 -4.83
N ALA A 197 -4.23 20.57 -4.94
CA ALA A 197 -5.17 21.56 -4.47
C ALA A 197 -5.39 22.66 -5.52
N LYS A 198 -6.66 22.91 -5.89
CA LYS A 198 -7.05 23.96 -6.86
C LYS A 198 -7.58 25.18 -6.12
N ASP A 199 -6.98 26.34 -6.38
CA ASP A 199 -7.45 27.62 -5.85
C ASP A 199 -8.69 28.18 -6.61
N ALA A 200 -9.25 29.29 -6.13
CA ALA A 200 -10.38 29.97 -6.76
C ALA A 200 -10.03 30.57 -8.14
N ALA A 201 -8.76 30.87 -8.41
CA ALA A 201 -8.30 31.36 -9.70
C ALA A 201 -8.12 30.24 -10.74
N GLY A 202 -8.20 28.98 -10.32
CA GLY A 202 -8.00 27.82 -11.20
C GLY A 202 -6.54 27.43 -11.34
N ASN A 203 -5.67 27.89 -10.44
CA ASN A 203 -4.31 27.35 -10.35
C ASN A 203 -4.35 26.03 -9.57
N LEU A 204 -3.59 25.06 -10.04
CA LEU A 204 -3.43 23.76 -9.39
C LEU A 204 -2.04 23.67 -8.75
N PHE A 205 -2.02 23.32 -7.48
CA PHE A 205 -0.82 23.19 -6.68
C PHE A 205 -0.63 21.75 -6.25
N LEU A 206 0.62 21.31 -6.29
CA LEU A 206 1.09 20.05 -5.72
C LEU A 206 1.74 20.31 -4.36
N TYR A 207 1.35 19.54 -3.38
CA TYR A 207 1.97 19.42 -2.07
C TYR A 207 2.53 18.01 -1.96
N ALA A 208 3.81 17.83 -2.22
CA ALA A 208 4.46 16.53 -2.10
C ALA A 208 4.51 16.11 -0.64
N GLY A 209 4.19 14.85 -0.37
CA GLY A 209 4.20 14.28 0.96
C GLY A 209 5.62 14.17 1.52
N ASN A 210 5.74 13.98 2.83
CA ASN A 210 7.03 13.75 3.49
C ASN A 210 7.07 12.39 4.23
N GLY A 211 6.09 11.53 3.98
CA GLY A 211 5.98 10.21 4.60
C GLY A 211 5.64 10.19 6.10
N ASN A 212 5.48 11.36 6.73
CA ASN A 212 5.20 11.49 8.15
C ASN A 212 3.90 12.24 8.46
N GLY A 213 2.98 12.29 7.49
CA GLY A 213 1.70 12.99 7.60
C GLY A 213 1.79 14.50 7.41
N GLY A 214 2.90 15.02 6.89
CA GLY A 214 3.11 16.41 6.49
C GLY A 214 3.46 16.54 5.02
N PHE A 215 3.65 17.78 4.55
CA PHE A 215 3.89 18.09 3.15
C PHE A 215 5.02 19.11 2.99
N TYR A 216 5.73 19.03 1.88
CA TYR A 216 6.69 20.05 1.47
C TYR A 216 5.98 21.31 0.95
N ALA A 217 6.76 22.35 0.64
CA ALA A 217 6.21 23.61 0.12
C ALA A 217 5.47 23.39 -1.22
N ALA A 218 4.31 24.02 -1.36
CA ALA A 218 3.49 23.92 -2.55
C ALA A 218 4.22 24.34 -3.81
N ARG A 219 4.04 23.60 -4.89
CA ARG A 219 4.51 23.94 -6.25
C ARG A 219 3.31 24.05 -7.18
N GLN A 220 3.16 25.19 -7.88
CA GLN A 220 2.13 25.30 -8.92
C GLN A 220 2.50 24.40 -10.10
N ILE A 221 1.57 23.53 -10.50
CA ILE A 221 1.74 22.55 -11.59
C ILE A 221 0.74 22.75 -12.72
N GLY A 222 -0.17 23.71 -12.60
CA GLY A 222 -1.17 23.98 -13.63
C GLY A 222 -1.91 25.29 -13.42
N SER A 223 -2.63 25.72 -14.48
CA SER A 223 -3.55 26.85 -14.47
C SER A 223 -4.74 26.58 -15.39
N GLY A 224 -5.81 27.37 -15.25
CA GLY A 224 -7.01 27.21 -16.09
C GLY A 224 -7.94 26.04 -15.69
N TRP A 225 -7.71 25.44 -14.55
CA TRP A 225 -8.50 24.28 -14.06
C TRP A 225 -9.96 24.63 -13.66
N ASN A 226 -10.34 25.92 -13.71
CA ASN A 226 -11.75 26.34 -13.57
C ASN A 226 -12.61 25.94 -14.78
N ALA A 227 -12.02 25.45 -15.88
CA ALA A 227 -12.73 24.79 -16.96
C ALA A 227 -13.45 23.50 -16.52
N PHE A 228 -13.06 22.93 -15.37
CA PHE A 228 -13.61 21.68 -14.84
C PHE A 228 -14.39 21.91 -13.55
N ASN A 229 -15.59 21.33 -13.49
CA ASN A 229 -16.46 21.37 -12.32
C ASN A 229 -16.25 20.17 -11.38
N THR A 230 -15.60 19.11 -11.86
CA THR A 230 -15.25 17.92 -11.08
C THR A 230 -13.84 17.50 -11.45
N MET A 231 -13.05 17.16 -10.45
CA MET A 231 -11.72 16.55 -10.59
C MET A 231 -11.65 15.40 -9.60
N VAL A 232 -11.10 14.26 -10.03
CA VAL A 232 -10.89 13.08 -9.20
C VAL A 232 -9.57 12.42 -9.58
N SER A 233 -8.99 11.66 -8.67
CA SER A 233 -7.72 10.96 -8.88
C SER A 233 -7.97 9.46 -8.83
N PRO A 234 -8.08 8.78 -9.97
CA PRO A 234 -8.37 7.35 -10.04
C PRO A 234 -7.18 6.48 -9.62
N GLY A 235 -5.98 6.97 -9.76
CA GLY A 235 -4.75 6.22 -9.75
C GLY A 235 -4.17 6.15 -11.16
N ASP A 236 -3.41 5.13 -11.48
CA ASP A 236 -2.95 4.83 -12.83
C ASP A 236 -4.11 4.29 -13.68
N PHE A 237 -4.78 5.19 -14.39
CA PHE A 237 -5.98 4.84 -15.16
C PHE A 237 -5.64 4.35 -16.57
N ASN A 238 -4.44 4.68 -17.08
CA ASN A 238 -4.03 4.33 -18.43
C ASN A 238 -2.97 3.23 -18.50
N GLY A 239 -2.52 2.71 -17.33
CA GLY A 239 -1.55 1.63 -17.25
C GLY A 239 -0.11 2.03 -17.57
N ASP A 240 0.24 3.34 -17.42
CA ASP A 240 1.59 3.82 -17.70
C ASP A 240 2.52 3.83 -16.45
N GLY A 241 2.00 3.37 -15.30
CA GLY A 241 2.72 3.31 -14.03
C GLY A 241 2.69 4.60 -13.22
N HIS A 242 1.95 5.62 -13.65
CA HIS A 242 1.85 6.91 -12.96
C HIS A 242 0.41 7.27 -12.61
N ASN A 243 0.24 7.96 -11.50
CA ASN A 243 -1.09 8.38 -11.05
C ASN A 243 -1.65 9.51 -11.92
N ASP A 244 -2.93 9.41 -12.25
CA ASP A 244 -3.65 10.26 -13.17
C ASP A 244 -4.71 11.13 -12.50
N ILE A 245 -5.24 12.10 -13.24
CA ILE A 245 -6.41 12.88 -12.88
C ILE A 245 -7.49 12.77 -13.97
N LEU A 246 -8.71 12.51 -13.55
CA LEU A 246 -9.88 12.66 -14.39
C LEU A 246 -10.57 13.99 -14.07
N ALA A 247 -10.84 14.78 -15.11
CA ALA A 247 -11.45 16.09 -15.00
C ALA A 247 -12.68 16.22 -15.90
N ARG A 248 -13.83 16.56 -15.30
CA ARG A 248 -15.11 16.74 -16.03
C ARG A 248 -15.41 18.20 -16.23
N ASP A 249 -15.71 18.60 -17.47
CA ASP A 249 -16.17 19.94 -17.78
C ASP A 249 -17.70 20.11 -17.55
N ALA A 250 -18.20 21.33 -17.68
CA ALA A 250 -19.62 21.65 -17.50
C ALA A 250 -20.54 21.02 -18.57
N GLY A 251 -19.99 20.59 -19.70
CA GLY A 251 -20.72 19.89 -20.75
C GLY A 251 -20.74 18.38 -20.60
N GLY A 252 -20.27 17.84 -19.46
CA GLY A 252 -20.25 16.40 -19.20
C GLY A 252 -19.16 15.64 -19.96
N ARG A 253 -18.15 16.32 -20.50
CA ARG A 253 -16.99 15.65 -21.08
C ARG A 253 -15.98 15.35 -19.99
N LEU A 254 -15.54 14.09 -19.92
CA LEU A 254 -14.54 13.60 -18.99
C LEU A 254 -13.20 13.46 -19.71
N TYR A 255 -12.20 14.12 -19.20
CA TYR A 255 -10.83 14.12 -19.74
C TYR A 255 -9.90 13.42 -18.78
N LEU A 256 -9.03 12.58 -19.33
CA LEU A 256 -7.87 12.03 -18.65
C LEU A 256 -6.68 12.99 -18.79
N TYR A 257 -6.05 13.32 -17.68
CA TYR A 257 -4.78 14.03 -17.58
C TYR A 257 -3.76 13.06 -17.00
N PRO A 258 -2.98 12.36 -17.86
CA PRO A 258 -1.97 11.45 -17.36
C PRO A 258 -0.89 12.19 -16.60
N GLY A 259 -0.52 11.65 -15.43
CA GLY A 259 0.66 12.08 -14.70
C GLY A 259 1.94 11.65 -15.41
N ASN A 260 3.06 12.22 -15.03
CA ASN A 260 4.38 11.86 -15.56
C ASN A 260 5.32 11.29 -14.48
N GLY A 261 4.78 10.94 -13.30
CA GLY A 261 5.56 10.47 -12.17
C GLY A 261 6.52 11.48 -11.53
N LEU A 262 6.58 12.72 -12.05
CA LEU A 262 7.46 13.79 -11.56
C LEU A 262 6.65 15.01 -11.09
N GLY A 263 5.38 14.81 -10.79
CA GLY A 263 4.46 15.86 -10.39
C GLY A 263 4.09 16.81 -11.53
N GLY A 264 4.05 16.34 -12.75
CA GLY A 264 3.64 17.07 -13.96
C GLY A 264 2.67 16.23 -14.81
N TRP A 265 2.47 16.62 -16.06
CA TRP A 265 1.43 16.12 -16.94
C TRP A 265 1.96 15.63 -18.27
N LEU A 266 1.36 14.59 -18.83
CA LEU A 266 1.43 14.23 -20.23
C LEU A 266 0.24 14.82 -21.01
N ASN A 267 0.08 14.42 -22.28
CA ASN A 267 -1.00 14.93 -23.12
C ASN A 267 -2.36 14.37 -22.67
N ARG A 268 -3.32 15.26 -22.43
CA ARG A 268 -4.68 14.84 -22.07
C ARG A 268 -5.42 14.20 -23.24
N SER A 269 -6.36 13.31 -22.91
CA SER A 269 -7.30 12.69 -23.85
C SER A 269 -8.75 12.82 -23.37
N LEU A 270 -9.72 12.76 -24.30
CA LEU A 270 -11.15 12.66 -23.97
C LEU A 270 -11.49 11.18 -23.78
N VAL A 271 -11.98 10.83 -22.59
CA VAL A 271 -12.29 9.43 -22.22
C VAL A 271 -13.78 9.18 -21.98
N GLY A 272 -14.61 10.22 -22.00
CA GLY A 272 -16.06 10.06 -21.81
C GLY A 272 -16.88 11.30 -22.15
N THR A 273 -18.15 11.08 -22.45
CA THR A 273 -19.16 12.12 -22.65
C THR A 273 -20.46 11.74 -21.92
N GLY A 274 -21.31 12.72 -21.63
CA GLY A 274 -22.57 12.48 -20.93
C GLY A 274 -22.41 12.26 -19.42
N TRP A 275 -21.29 12.66 -18.84
CA TRP A 275 -21.04 12.55 -17.38
C TRP A 275 -21.75 13.63 -16.55
N ASP A 276 -22.50 14.54 -17.16
CA ASP A 276 -23.34 15.56 -16.52
C ASP A 276 -24.53 14.97 -15.76
N VAL A 277 -24.92 13.71 -16.05
CA VAL A 277 -26.00 12.98 -15.36
C VAL A 277 -25.58 12.47 -13.97
N VAL A 278 -24.28 12.44 -13.66
CA VAL A 278 -23.79 12.01 -12.33
C VAL A 278 -23.48 13.21 -11.45
N ASN A 279 -23.79 13.11 -10.17
CA ASN A 279 -23.55 14.15 -9.18
C ASN A 279 -22.34 13.89 -8.27
N LYS A 280 -21.78 12.69 -8.29
CA LYS A 280 -20.55 12.33 -7.56
C LYS A 280 -19.79 11.27 -8.34
N ILE A 281 -18.49 11.45 -8.43
CA ILE A 281 -17.55 10.44 -8.95
C ILE A 281 -16.62 10.05 -7.79
N ILE A 282 -16.39 8.78 -7.61
CA ILE A 282 -15.57 8.17 -6.57
C ILE A 282 -14.54 7.27 -7.27
N THR A 283 -13.34 7.23 -6.76
CA THR A 283 -12.19 6.51 -7.33
C THR A 283 -11.66 5.50 -6.32
N PRO A 284 -12.29 4.30 -6.23
CA PRO A 284 -11.88 3.30 -5.26
C PRO A 284 -10.52 2.65 -5.57
N GLY A 285 -10.12 2.57 -6.81
CA GLY A 285 -9.08 1.72 -7.34
C GLY A 285 -9.71 0.57 -8.13
N ASP A 286 -9.06 -0.59 -8.17
CA ASP A 286 -9.62 -1.82 -8.74
C ASP A 286 -10.74 -2.34 -7.82
N PHE A 287 -11.98 -2.09 -8.21
CA PHE A 287 -13.15 -2.44 -7.40
C PHE A 287 -13.74 -3.81 -7.77
N ASN A 288 -13.44 -4.29 -8.99
CA ASN A 288 -14.01 -5.53 -9.50
C ASN A 288 -12.97 -6.67 -9.64
N GLY A 289 -11.71 -6.45 -9.26
CA GLY A 289 -10.68 -7.48 -9.24
C GLY A 289 -10.08 -7.81 -10.60
N ASP A 290 -10.23 -6.92 -11.60
CA ASP A 290 -9.70 -7.14 -12.95
C ASP A 290 -8.30 -6.54 -13.18
N ASN A 291 -7.66 -6.01 -12.13
CA ASN A 291 -6.37 -5.30 -12.09
C ASN A 291 -6.38 -3.95 -12.81
N HIS A 292 -7.53 -3.39 -13.11
CA HIS A 292 -7.66 -2.07 -13.69
C HIS A 292 -8.39 -1.12 -12.75
N VAL A 293 -8.04 0.12 -12.81
CA VAL A 293 -8.65 1.14 -11.95
C VAL A 293 -10.06 1.45 -12.43
N ASP A 294 -11.01 1.44 -11.49
CA ASP A 294 -12.43 1.66 -11.72
C ASP A 294 -12.93 3.00 -11.20
N LEU A 295 -14.11 3.41 -11.66
CA LEU A 295 -14.88 4.51 -11.07
C LEU A 295 -16.22 4.03 -10.55
N LEU A 296 -16.65 4.61 -9.42
CA LEU A 296 -18.02 4.57 -8.99
C LEU A 296 -18.65 5.94 -9.22
N ALA A 297 -19.80 5.98 -9.84
CA ALA A 297 -20.53 7.22 -10.12
C ALA A 297 -21.95 7.17 -9.54
N ARG A 298 -22.29 8.16 -8.70
CA ARG A 298 -23.66 8.31 -8.20
C ARG A 298 -24.45 9.23 -9.11
N ASP A 299 -25.55 8.75 -9.63
CA ASP A 299 -26.48 9.56 -10.41
C ASP A 299 -27.42 10.41 -9.53
N THR A 300 -28.26 11.22 -10.17
CA THR A 300 -29.22 12.11 -9.47
C THR A 300 -30.33 11.37 -8.76
N SER A 301 -30.58 10.09 -9.08
CA SER A 301 -31.57 9.24 -8.38
C SER A 301 -30.98 8.61 -7.09
N GLY A 302 -29.67 8.68 -6.92
CA GLY A 302 -28.95 8.01 -5.83
C GLY A 302 -28.58 6.56 -6.15
N ALA A 303 -28.64 6.14 -7.40
CA ALA A 303 -28.06 4.88 -7.82
C ALA A 303 -26.54 5.05 -7.96
N LEU A 304 -25.79 4.08 -7.48
CA LEU A 304 -24.34 3.98 -7.62
C LEU A 304 -24.01 2.99 -8.74
N ARG A 305 -23.24 3.45 -9.70
CA ARG A 305 -22.87 2.69 -10.87
C ARG A 305 -21.36 2.53 -10.94
N LEU A 306 -20.90 1.29 -11.14
CA LEU A 306 -19.55 0.96 -11.48
C LEU A 306 -19.31 1.24 -12.97
N TYR A 307 -18.18 1.84 -13.27
CA TYR A 307 -17.58 1.97 -14.60
C TYR A 307 -16.21 1.31 -14.54
N SER A 308 -16.11 0.12 -15.12
CA SER A 308 -14.87 -0.66 -15.11
C SER A 308 -13.89 -0.08 -16.12
N GLY A 309 -12.67 0.18 -15.67
CA GLY A 309 -11.57 0.59 -16.54
C GLY A 309 -11.10 -0.53 -17.43
N ASP A 310 -10.34 -0.20 -18.47
CA ASP A 310 -9.71 -1.17 -19.38
C ASP A 310 -8.18 -1.21 -19.24
N GLY A 311 -7.64 -0.47 -18.24
CA GLY A 311 -6.20 -0.34 -18.01
C GLY A 311 -5.44 0.43 -19.11
N ALA A 312 -6.13 0.99 -20.09
CA ALA A 312 -5.55 1.73 -21.20
C ALA A 312 -6.17 3.14 -21.37
N GLY A 313 -6.82 3.64 -20.30
CA GLY A 313 -7.46 4.95 -20.27
C GLY A 313 -8.87 4.98 -20.87
N GLY A 314 -9.52 3.83 -21.00
CA GLY A 314 -10.88 3.66 -21.48
C GLY A 314 -11.75 2.82 -20.52
N TRP A 315 -12.82 2.21 -21.05
CA TRP A 315 -13.85 1.52 -20.28
C TRP A 315 -14.13 0.13 -20.86
N SER A 316 -14.16 -0.88 -19.98
CA SER A 316 -14.50 -2.27 -20.31
C SER A 316 -15.98 -2.59 -20.07
N GLY A 317 -16.66 -1.87 -19.13
CA GLY A 317 -18.04 -2.18 -18.78
C GLY A 317 -18.68 -1.20 -17.82
N THR A 318 -19.95 -1.44 -17.50
CA THR A 318 -20.70 -0.69 -16.48
C THR A 318 -21.81 -1.53 -15.87
N ALA A 319 -22.01 -1.41 -14.57
CA ALA A 319 -23.05 -2.10 -13.81
C ALA A 319 -23.64 -1.19 -12.70
N VAL A 320 -24.90 -1.42 -12.30
CA VAL A 320 -25.44 -0.79 -11.09
C VAL A 320 -25.06 -1.66 -9.90
N VAL A 321 -24.33 -1.06 -8.95
CA VAL A 321 -23.79 -1.76 -7.78
C VAL A 321 -24.40 -1.30 -6.45
N GLY A 322 -25.25 -0.26 -6.48
CA GLY A 322 -25.89 0.23 -5.26
C GLY A 322 -27.10 1.10 -5.52
N GLN A 323 -28.00 1.17 -4.52
CA GLN A 323 -29.19 2.01 -4.51
C GLN A 323 -29.28 2.77 -3.17
N GLY A 324 -29.99 3.89 -3.15
CA GLY A 324 -30.25 4.61 -1.90
C GLY A 324 -29.11 5.54 -1.44
N TRP A 325 -28.10 5.77 -2.25
CA TRP A 325 -26.96 6.62 -1.89
C TRP A 325 -27.26 8.13 -1.87
N ALA A 326 -28.50 8.54 -2.22
CA ALA A 326 -28.88 9.95 -2.19
C ALA A 326 -28.81 10.57 -0.79
N GLY A 327 -28.98 9.77 0.27
CA GLY A 327 -28.87 10.22 1.66
C GLY A 327 -27.48 10.51 2.18
N MET A 328 -26.44 10.15 1.41
CA MET A 328 -25.05 10.36 1.81
C MET A 328 -24.60 11.77 1.48
N THR A 329 -24.13 12.51 2.49
CA THR A 329 -23.65 13.91 2.38
C THR A 329 -22.23 13.99 1.85
N ALA A 330 -21.40 12.97 2.13
CA ALA A 330 -20.08 12.78 1.54
C ALA A 330 -19.93 11.31 1.16
N ILE A 331 -19.19 11.06 0.07
CA ILE A 331 -18.80 9.71 -0.37
C ILE A 331 -17.40 9.82 -0.95
N GLY A 332 -16.54 8.89 -0.64
CA GLY A 332 -15.20 8.80 -1.19
C GLY A 332 -14.60 7.41 -0.96
N ALA A 333 -13.40 7.22 -1.45
CA ALA A 333 -12.61 6.02 -1.23
C ALA A 333 -11.20 6.43 -0.84
N ALA A 334 -10.56 5.68 0.02
CA ALA A 334 -9.21 5.94 0.50
C ALA A 334 -8.39 4.65 0.72
N GLY A 335 -8.80 3.57 0.08
CA GLY A 335 -8.13 2.27 0.10
C GLY A 335 -8.93 1.20 0.84
N ASP A 336 -8.22 0.23 1.38
CA ASP A 336 -8.73 -0.92 2.12
C ASP A 336 -8.91 -0.54 3.60
N ILE A 337 -10.16 -0.42 4.05
CA ILE A 337 -10.50 0.05 5.39
C ILE A 337 -10.42 -1.08 6.43
N ASP A 338 -10.70 -2.32 6.03
CA ASP A 338 -10.75 -3.48 6.92
C ASP A 338 -9.54 -4.43 6.75
N ASN A 339 -8.59 -4.07 5.88
CA ASN A 339 -7.37 -4.84 5.57
C ASN A 339 -7.66 -6.25 5.04
N ASN A 340 -8.69 -6.39 4.21
CA ASN A 340 -9.04 -7.65 3.54
C ASN A 340 -8.41 -7.80 2.14
N GLY A 341 -7.65 -6.80 1.68
CA GLY A 341 -7.04 -6.72 0.35
C GLY A 341 -7.93 -6.08 -0.72
N ASN A 342 -9.20 -5.82 -0.45
CA ASN A 342 -10.12 -5.19 -1.38
C ASN A 342 -10.27 -3.70 -1.10
N VAL A 343 -10.58 -2.92 -2.11
CA VAL A 343 -10.82 -1.48 -1.96
C VAL A 343 -12.23 -1.21 -1.45
N ASP A 344 -12.35 -0.20 -0.57
CA ASP A 344 -13.56 0.15 0.13
C ASP A 344 -14.03 1.57 -0.16
N VAL A 345 -15.27 1.85 0.19
CA VAL A 345 -15.89 3.16 0.07
C VAL A 345 -16.33 3.65 1.46
N TYR A 346 -15.99 4.88 1.79
CA TYR A 346 -16.58 5.54 2.95
C TYR A 346 -17.75 6.46 2.54
N ALA A 347 -18.73 6.60 3.41
CA ALA A 347 -19.79 7.58 3.24
C ALA A 347 -20.15 8.25 4.58
N VAL A 348 -20.55 9.52 4.53
CA VAL A 348 -21.11 10.22 5.69
C VAL A 348 -22.60 10.38 5.46
N ASP A 349 -23.40 9.91 6.38
CA ASP A 349 -24.86 10.06 6.32
C ASP A 349 -25.33 11.44 6.81
N GLY A 350 -26.65 11.68 6.72
CA GLY A 350 -27.25 12.94 7.17
C GLY A 350 -27.15 13.21 8.68
N SER A 351 -26.82 12.20 9.49
CA SER A 351 -26.58 12.35 10.93
C SER A 351 -25.13 12.67 11.28
N GLY A 352 -24.24 12.63 10.29
CA GLY A 352 -22.80 12.80 10.47
C GLY A 352 -22.08 11.53 10.91
N GLN A 353 -22.69 10.36 10.74
CA GLN A 353 -22.05 9.07 10.94
C GLN A 353 -21.17 8.73 9.73
N LEU A 354 -19.93 8.33 9.97
CA LEU A 354 -19.06 7.77 8.95
C LEU A 354 -19.28 6.26 8.88
N LEU A 355 -19.64 5.81 7.68
CA LEU A 355 -19.86 4.42 7.34
C LEU A 355 -18.74 3.95 6.42
N ALA A 356 -18.22 2.75 6.64
CA ALA A 356 -17.40 2.01 5.70
C ALA A 356 -18.28 0.99 4.99
N TYR A 357 -18.20 0.95 3.68
CA TYR A 357 -18.82 -0.04 2.81
C TYR A 357 -17.70 -0.90 2.24
N TYR A 358 -17.67 -2.15 2.64
CA TYR A 358 -16.59 -3.09 2.31
C TYR A 358 -16.81 -3.70 0.93
N GLY A 359 -15.83 -3.53 0.04
CA GLY A 359 -15.83 -4.16 -1.27
C GLY A 359 -15.60 -5.67 -1.17
N ASP A 360 -16.17 -6.42 -2.12
CA ASP A 360 -15.97 -7.88 -2.21
C ASP A 360 -14.86 -8.27 -3.20
N GLY A 361 -14.28 -7.29 -3.92
CA GLY A 361 -13.27 -7.53 -4.96
C GLY A 361 -13.85 -8.03 -6.28
N ASP A 362 -15.17 -8.24 -6.39
CA ASP A 362 -15.87 -8.69 -7.59
C ASP A 362 -16.87 -7.62 -8.12
N GLY A 363 -16.71 -6.37 -7.69
CA GLY A 363 -17.59 -5.26 -8.07
C GLY A 363 -18.87 -5.12 -7.24
N GLY A 364 -18.93 -5.74 -6.08
CA GLY A 364 -20.04 -5.72 -5.15
C GLY A 364 -19.60 -5.36 -3.72
N TRP A 365 -20.38 -5.82 -2.71
CA TRP A 365 -20.25 -5.40 -1.32
C TRP A 365 -20.32 -6.58 -0.34
N ASN A 366 -19.36 -6.65 0.59
CA ASN A 366 -19.37 -7.56 1.73
C ASN A 366 -20.11 -7.02 2.96
N GLY A 367 -20.75 -5.85 2.86
CA GLY A 367 -21.48 -5.23 3.94
C GLY A 367 -21.02 -3.82 4.26
N ALA A 368 -21.50 -3.31 5.40
CA ALA A 368 -21.11 -1.97 5.86
C ALA A 368 -21.10 -1.91 7.38
N ALA A 369 -20.26 -1.04 7.94
CA ALA A 369 -20.19 -0.76 9.36
C ALA A 369 -20.04 0.74 9.65
N ALA A 370 -20.52 1.17 10.83
CA ALA A 370 -20.23 2.49 11.34
C ALA A 370 -18.80 2.50 11.91
N VAL A 371 -17.98 3.40 11.39
CA VAL A 371 -16.56 3.52 11.78
C VAL A 371 -16.24 4.85 12.44
N GLY A 372 -17.21 5.77 12.53
CA GLY A 372 -17.00 7.06 13.20
C GLY A 372 -18.26 7.90 13.34
N TRP A 373 -18.17 8.92 14.21
CA TRP A 373 -19.25 9.87 14.50
C TRP A 373 -18.74 11.30 14.47
N GLY A 374 -19.62 12.26 14.17
CA GLY A 374 -19.29 13.69 14.15
C GLY A 374 -18.63 14.17 12.85
N TRP A 375 -18.65 13.35 11.81
CA TRP A 375 -18.00 13.66 10.52
C TRP A 375 -18.79 14.65 9.66
N GLY A 376 -20.06 14.93 10.01
CA GLY A 376 -20.85 16.00 9.37
C GLY A 376 -20.35 17.42 9.66
N GLY A 377 -19.40 17.59 10.60
CA GLY A 377 -18.81 18.91 10.94
C GLY A 377 -17.67 19.35 10.00
N PHE A 378 -17.24 18.50 9.09
CA PHE A 378 -16.19 18.83 8.12
C PHE A 378 -16.80 19.36 6.82
N ASN A 379 -16.14 20.33 6.18
CA ASN A 379 -16.54 20.87 4.89
C ASN A 379 -15.75 20.28 3.70
N GLY A 380 -15.05 19.17 3.92
CA GLY A 380 -14.38 18.35 2.90
C GLY A 380 -13.73 17.13 3.54
N LEU A 381 -13.88 15.98 2.87
CA LEU A 381 -13.17 14.72 3.13
C LEU A 381 -12.47 14.31 1.83
N PHE A 382 -11.18 13.89 1.95
CA PHE A 382 -10.29 13.71 0.81
C PHE A 382 -9.44 12.45 0.94
#